data_24e136e49341f87b3457591e220d0a41
#
_entry.id   24e136e49341f87b3457591e220d0a41
#
_cell.length_a   1.000
_cell.length_b   1.000
_cell.length_c   1.000
_cell.angle_alpha   90.00
_cell.angle_beta   90.00
_cell.angle_gamma   90.00
#
_symmetry.space_group_name_H-M   'P 1'
#
loop_
_entity.id
_entity.type
_entity.pdbx_description
1 polymer ?
#
loop_
_entity_poly.entity_id
_entity_poly.type
_entity_poly.pdbx_seq_one_letter_code
_entity_poly.pdbx_strand_id
1 'polypeptide(L)'
;MKYLTKFIFIFLGLSFALLTQTHEMNPARLSLEEGANGSYSGLWMFPTNAVGLPAEVSFTNCNEEKRNLPEVQGKYLVSNIAINCDESLKGKEIAFKGLTRLTDALVSVKFLDQTSFEGLATINTPKFDIPQEVSI
;
A
#
# COMPACT_ATOMS: atom_id res chain seq x y z
N MET A 1 -19.53 4.67 51.34
CA MET A 1 -20.19 5.01 50.08
C MET A 1 -19.34 5.86 49.14
N LYS A 2 -18.47 6.74 49.65
CA LYS A 2 -17.58 7.56 48.78
C LYS A 2 -16.55 6.75 47.99
N TYR A 3 -16.15 5.56 48.44
CA TYR A 3 -15.14 4.73 47.76
C TYR A 3 -15.72 3.86 46.65
N LEU A 4 -16.99 3.53 46.70
CA LEU A 4 -17.65 2.71 45.66
C LEU A 4 -17.80 3.48 44.35
N THR A 5 -18.10 4.78 44.40
CA THR A 5 -18.28 5.62 43.21
C THR A 5 -16.96 5.82 42.46
N LYS A 6 -15.83 5.97 43.16
CA LYS A 6 -14.51 6.09 42.55
C LYS A 6 -14.06 4.78 41.85
N PHE A 7 -14.45 3.63 42.39
CA PHE A 7 -14.15 2.33 41.84
C PHE A 7 -14.87 2.08 40.52
N ILE A 8 -16.15 2.50 40.43
CA ILE A 8 -16.96 2.38 39.22
C ILE A 8 -16.41 3.26 38.06
N PHE A 9 -15.90 4.44 38.35
CA PHE A 9 -15.31 5.34 37.35
C PHE A 9 -14.02 4.79 36.75
N ILE A 10 -13.15 4.16 37.57
CA ILE A 10 -11.91 3.53 37.10
C ILE A 10 -12.20 2.33 36.21
N PHE A 11 -13.24 1.54 36.51
CA PHE A 11 -13.63 0.38 35.72
C PHE A 11 -14.20 0.77 34.35
N LEU A 12 -14.98 1.83 34.26
CA LEU A 12 -15.52 2.38 33.02
C LEU A 12 -14.40 2.94 32.11
N GLY A 13 -13.39 3.59 32.67
CA GLY A 13 -12.23 4.09 31.93
C GLY A 13 -11.40 2.98 31.30
N LEU A 14 -11.21 1.87 32.00
CA LEU A 14 -10.48 0.70 31.49
C LEU A 14 -11.23 -0.01 30.37
N SER A 15 -12.55 -0.10 30.44
CA SER A 15 -13.37 -0.70 29.39
C SER A 15 -13.32 0.09 28.08
N PHE A 16 -13.24 1.42 28.15
CA PHE A 16 -13.09 2.29 26.97
C PHE A 16 -11.74 2.15 26.30
N ALA A 17 -10.65 1.98 27.05
CA ALA A 17 -9.30 1.79 26.49
C ALA A 17 -9.15 0.48 25.74
N LEU A 18 -9.88 -0.57 26.11
CA LEU A 18 -9.87 -1.88 25.44
C LEU A 18 -10.59 -1.87 24.10
N LEU A 19 -11.58 -0.98 23.90
CA LEU A 19 -12.34 -0.89 22.65
C LEU A 19 -11.58 -0.17 21.52
N THR A 20 -10.53 0.59 21.81
CA THR A 20 -9.75 1.34 20.82
C THR A 20 -8.61 0.54 20.19
N GLN A 21 -8.36 -0.70 20.63
CA GLN A 21 -7.25 -1.53 20.14
C GLN A 21 -7.62 -2.54 19.04
N THR A 22 -8.84 -2.50 18.48
CA THR A 22 -9.36 -3.62 17.72
C THR A 22 -9.11 -3.61 16.22
N HIS A 23 -8.40 -2.62 15.63
CA HIS A 23 -8.23 -2.59 14.17
C HIS A 23 -6.85 -2.11 13.75
N GLU A 24 -5.88 -3.04 13.67
CA GLU A 24 -4.70 -2.81 12.87
C GLU A 24 -4.98 -3.28 11.44
N MET A 25 -5.18 -2.32 10.53
CA MET A 25 -5.23 -2.61 9.12
C MET A 25 -3.84 -2.37 8.53
N ASN A 26 -3.21 -3.44 8.03
CA ASN A 26 -1.96 -3.32 7.30
C ASN A 26 -2.29 -3.32 5.80
N PRO A 27 -2.23 -2.16 5.11
CA PRO A 27 -2.41 -2.13 3.68
C PRO A 27 -1.20 -2.75 2.97
N ALA A 28 -1.42 -3.27 1.77
CA ALA A 28 -0.34 -3.57 0.85
C ALA A 28 0.32 -2.25 0.42
N ARG A 29 1.60 -2.30 0.05
CA ARG A 29 2.36 -1.11 -0.33
C ARG A 29 3.15 -1.35 -1.59
N LEU A 30 2.99 -0.45 -2.55
CA LEU A 30 3.82 -0.38 -3.74
C LEU A 30 4.63 0.91 -3.67
N SER A 31 5.96 0.79 -3.61
CA SER A 31 6.86 1.93 -3.61
C SER A 31 7.77 1.85 -4.82
N LEU A 32 7.72 2.86 -5.68
CA LEU A 32 8.53 2.93 -6.90
C LEU A 32 9.34 4.21 -6.93
N GLU A 33 10.56 4.13 -7.49
CA GLU A 33 11.41 5.27 -7.79
C GLU A 33 11.81 5.25 -9.25
N GLU A 34 11.67 6.38 -9.91
CA GLU A 34 12.11 6.55 -11.29
C GLU A 34 13.63 6.58 -11.36
N GLY A 35 14.19 5.81 -12.29
CA GLY A 35 15.58 5.84 -12.67
C GLY A 35 15.75 6.42 -14.08
N ALA A 36 16.90 6.16 -14.70
CA ALA A 36 17.19 6.65 -16.04
C ALA A 36 16.35 5.92 -17.10
N ASN A 37 16.02 6.65 -18.19
CA ASN A 37 15.44 6.10 -19.41
C ASN A 37 14.11 5.35 -19.22
N GLY A 38 13.22 5.88 -18.39
CA GLY A 38 11.89 5.28 -18.16
C GLY A 38 11.89 4.05 -17.30
N SER A 39 12.99 3.76 -16.61
CA SER A 39 13.05 2.65 -15.65
C SER A 39 12.48 3.06 -14.30
N TYR A 40 11.81 2.13 -13.65
CA TYR A 40 11.31 2.27 -12.27
C TYR A 40 11.70 1.03 -11.50
N SER A 41 12.12 1.22 -10.27
CA SER A 41 12.44 0.11 -9.37
C SER A 41 11.85 0.36 -8.00
N GLY A 42 11.55 -0.71 -7.29
CA GLY A 42 10.99 -0.59 -5.95
C GLY A 42 10.54 -1.89 -5.36
N LEU A 43 9.59 -1.80 -4.43
CA LEU A 43 9.11 -2.92 -3.64
C LEU A 43 7.60 -3.07 -3.76
N TRP A 44 7.16 -4.31 -3.89
CA TRP A 44 5.77 -4.70 -3.68
C TRP A 44 5.69 -5.47 -2.36
N MET A 45 4.95 -4.92 -1.40
CA MET A 45 4.82 -5.46 -0.05
C MET A 45 3.37 -5.83 0.21
N PHE A 46 3.11 -7.12 0.45
CA PHE A 46 1.77 -7.63 0.73
C PHE A 46 1.71 -8.20 2.15
N PRO A 47 0.68 -7.85 2.97
CA PRO A 47 0.62 -8.32 4.35
C PRO A 47 0.52 -9.84 4.44
N THR A 48 1.30 -10.44 5.34
CA THR A 48 1.27 -11.89 5.56
C THR A 48 -0.02 -12.37 6.24
N ASN A 49 -0.72 -11.48 6.94
CA ASN A 49 -1.97 -11.79 7.62
C ASN A 49 -3.22 -11.56 6.75
N ALA A 50 -3.04 -11.16 5.49
CA ALA A 50 -4.16 -11.00 4.57
C ALA A 50 -4.78 -12.35 4.22
N VAL A 51 -6.10 -12.36 4.03
CA VAL A 51 -6.82 -13.57 3.63
C VAL A 51 -6.71 -13.75 2.12
N GLY A 52 -6.38 -14.97 1.69
CA GLY A 52 -6.30 -15.34 0.29
C GLY A 52 -4.87 -15.23 -0.28
N LEU A 53 -4.78 -15.26 -1.60
CA LEU A 53 -3.52 -15.12 -2.32
C LEU A 53 -3.09 -13.66 -2.39
N PRO A 54 -1.76 -13.39 -2.46
CA PRO A 54 -1.27 -12.02 -2.64
C PRO A 54 -1.88 -11.37 -3.89
N ALA A 55 -2.26 -10.11 -3.78
CA ALA A 55 -2.74 -9.34 -4.92
C ALA A 55 -1.61 -9.12 -5.93
N GLU A 56 -1.98 -8.99 -7.19
CA GLU A 56 -1.06 -8.73 -8.30
C GLU A 56 -1.19 -7.28 -8.75
N VAL A 57 -0.07 -6.66 -9.09
CA VAL A 57 -0.01 -5.32 -9.65
C VAL A 57 0.40 -5.39 -11.12
N SER A 58 -0.23 -4.56 -11.95
CA SER A 58 0.10 -4.42 -13.37
C SER A 58 0.18 -2.96 -13.78
N PHE A 59 1.01 -2.69 -14.80
CA PHE A 59 1.28 -1.35 -15.30
C PHE A 59 0.98 -1.30 -16.80
N THR A 60 0.12 -0.36 -17.21
CA THR A 60 -0.20 -0.17 -18.61
C THR A 60 0.98 0.43 -19.37
N ASN A 61 1.33 -0.16 -20.53
CA ASN A 61 2.40 0.29 -21.40
C ASN A 61 3.79 0.29 -20.77
N CYS A 62 4.01 -0.57 -19.79
CA CYS A 62 5.31 -0.82 -19.20
C CYS A 62 5.66 -2.30 -19.34
N ASN A 63 6.93 -2.60 -19.48
CA ASN A 63 7.45 -3.96 -19.49
C ASN A 63 8.04 -4.28 -18.12
N GLU A 64 7.61 -5.38 -17.53
CA GLU A 64 8.22 -5.87 -16.31
C GLU A 64 9.52 -6.57 -16.65
N GLU A 65 10.65 -6.01 -16.19
CA GLU A 65 11.97 -6.56 -16.46
C GLU A 65 12.35 -7.64 -15.45
N LYS A 66 11.98 -7.46 -14.20
CA LYS A 66 12.37 -8.37 -13.14
C LYS A 66 11.44 -8.29 -11.95
N ARG A 67 11.05 -9.46 -11.46
CA ARG A 67 10.34 -9.60 -10.18
C ARG A 67 10.92 -10.83 -9.45
N ASN A 68 11.48 -10.60 -8.27
CA ASN A 68 11.98 -11.70 -7.44
C ASN A 68 10.82 -12.45 -6.79
N LEU A 69 11.07 -13.70 -6.39
CA LEU A 69 10.14 -14.44 -5.56
C LEU A 69 9.95 -13.68 -4.22
N PRO A 70 8.70 -13.61 -3.72
CA PRO A 70 8.44 -12.92 -2.46
C PRO A 70 9.19 -13.55 -1.28
N GLU A 71 9.73 -12.71 -0.42
CA GLU A 71 10.36 -13.13 0.83
C GLU A 71 9.61 -12.51 2.01
N VAL A 72 9.50 -13.26 3.10
CA VAL A 72 8.90 -12.76 4.34
C VAL A 72 9.86 -11.80 5.01
N GLN A 73 9.43 -10.55 5.20
CA GLN A 73 10.16 -9.54 5.96
C GLN A 73 9.19 -8.88 6.95
N GLY A 74 9.33 -9.24 8.23
CA GLY A 74 8.41 -8.77 9.25
C GLY A 74 6.97 -9.25 8.98
N LYS A 75 6.05 -8.31 8.87
CA LYS A 75 4.63 -8.58 8.62
C LYS A 75 4.26 -8.61 7.14
N TYR A 76 5.25 -8.59 6.23
CA TYR A 76 5.02 -8.50 4.80
C TYR A 76 5.73 -9.59 4.02
N LEU A 77 5.08 -9.97 2.90
CA LEU A 77 5.75 -10.62 1.78
C LEU A 77 6.28 -9.52 0.87
N VAL A 78 7.59 -9.51 0.64
CA VAL A 78 8.27 -8.43 -0.09
C VAL A 78 8.86 -8.98 -1.38
N SER A 79 8.53 -8.32 -2.49
CA SER A 79 9.11 -8.59 -3.81
C SER A 79 9.78 -7.34 -4.35
N ASN A 80 10.95 -7.49 -4.95
CA ASN A 80 11.57 -6.42 -5.72
C ASN A 80 10.92 -6.38 -7.11
N ILE A 81 10.58 -5.17 -7.57
CA ILE A 81 10.01 -4.94 -8.89
C ILE A 81 10.94 -4.02 -9.67
N ALA A 82 11.18 -4.37 -10.93
CA ALA A 82 11.83 -3.48 -11.90
C ALA A 82 10.99 -3.48 -13.17
N ILE A 83 10.58 -2.30 -13.62
CA ILE A 83 9.79 -2.11 -14.83
C ILE A 83 10.47 -1.08 -15.74
N ASN A 84 10.19 -1.17 -17.02
CA ASN A 84 10.59 -0.16 -17.99
C ASN A 84 9.34 0.33 -18.72
N CYS A 85 9.14 1.64 -18.66
CA CYS A 85 8.06 2.32 -19.34
C CYS A 85 8.65 3.11 -20.51
N ASP A 86 8.06 3.00 -21.70
CA ASP A 86 8.53 3.75 -22.87
C ASP A 86 8.50 5.27 -22.66
N GLU A 87 7.55 5.68 -21.81
CA GLU A 87 7.40 7.05 -21.35
C GLU A 87 7.29 7.05 -19.83
N SER A 88 7.15 8.24 -19.23
CA SER A 88 6.90 8.34 -17.79
C SER A 88 5.64 7.58 -17.37
N LEU A 89 5.58 7.10 -16.13
CA LEU A 89 4.34 6.60 -15.52
C LEU A 89 3.27 7.68 -15.36
N LYS A 90 3.62 8.95 -15.45
CA LYS A 90 2.64 10.04 -15.44
C LYS A 90 1.64 9.87 -16.57
N GLY A 91 0.35 9.91 -16.25
CA GLY A 91 -0.72 9.67 -17.20
C GLY A 91 -1.04 8.22 -17.49
N LYS A 92 -0.35 7.28 -16.85
CA LYS A 92 -0.58 5.84 -17.07
C LYS A 92 -1.35 5.21 -15.92
N GLU A 93 -1.99 4.08 -16.22
CA GLU A 93 -2.80 3.33 -15.28
C GLU A 93 -1.96 2.32 -14.50
N ILE A 94 -2.20 2.26 -13.20
CA ILE A 94 -1.77 1.17 -12.33
C ILE A 94 -3.02 0.40 -11.92
N ALA A 95 -3.00 -0.92 -12.05
CA ALA A 95 -4.11 -1.79 -11.73
C ALA A 95 -3.71 -2.91 -10.78
N PHE A 96 -4.62 -3.28 -9.89
CA PHE A 96 -4.44 -4.37 -8.95
C PHE A 96 -5.52 -5.42 -9.16
N LYS A 97 -5.12 -6.68 -9.05
CA LYS A 97 -6.03 -7.82 -9.12
C LYS A 97 -5.90 -8.62 -7.83
N GLY A 98 -7.03 -8.93 -7.21
CA GLY A 98 -7.06 -9.75 -6.00
C GLY A 98 -7.11 -8.96 -4.70
N LEU A 99 -7.38 -7.65 -4.72
CA LEU A 99 -7.65 -6.90 -3.50
C LEU A 99 -8.93 -7.39 -2.84
N THR A 100 -8.98 -7.29 -1.52
CA THR A 100 -10.14 -7.66 -0.72
C THR A 100 -10.66 -6.46 0.06
N ARG A 101 -11.80 -6.63 0.74
CA ARG A 101 -12.35 -5.57 1.62
C ARG A 101 -11.42 -5.22 2.79
N LEU A 102 -10.54 -6.15 3.16
CA LEU A 102 -9.66 -6.01 4.31
C LEU A 102 -8.26 -5.54 3.93
N THR A 103 -7.94 -5.49 2.63
CA THR A 103 -6.59 -5.18 2.18
C THR A 103 -6.65 -4.20 1.01
N ASP A 104 -6.34 -2.94 1.30
CA ASP A 104 -6.14 -1.90 0.31
C ASP A 104 -4.66 -1.88 -0.10
N ALA A 105 -4.33 -1.17 -1.19
CA ALA A 105 -2.96 -0.97 -1.63
C ALA A 105 -2.62 0.52 -1.67
N LEU A 106 -1.62 0.91 -0.89
CA LEU A 106 -1.03 2.24 -0.95
C LEU A 106 0.05 2.26 -2.02
N VAL A 107 -0.01 3.25 -2.89
CA VAL A 107 0.97 3.44 -3.97
C VAL A 107 1.74 4.72 -3.74
N SER A 108 3.06 4.63 -3.82
CA SER A 108 3.96 5.77 -3.74
C SER A 108 4.94 5.70 -4.90
N VAL A 109 5.03 6.77 -5.69
CA VAL A 109 5.96 6.87 -6.81
C VAL A 109 6.76 8.15 -6.67
N LYS A 110 8.08 8.03 -6.68
CA LYS A 110 9.01 9.17 -6.69
C LYS A 110 9.58 9.34 -8.08
N PHE A 111 9.44 10.54 -8.63
CA PHE A 111 9.94 10.88 -9.96
C PHE A 111 11.29 11.61 -9.90
N LEU A 112 12.04 11.54 -11.01
CA LEU A 112 13.35 12.19 -11.10
C LEU A 112 13.27 13.72 -10.98
N ASP A 113 12.15 14.32 -11.34
CA ASP A 113 11.93 15.76 -11.21
C ASP A 113 11.63 16.21 -9.77
N GLN A 114 11.79 15.30 -8.81
CA GLN A 114 11.52 15.48 -7.37
C GLN A 114 10.05 15.60 -7.01
N THR A 115 9.14 15.39 -7.95
CA THR A 115 7.73 15.23 -7.63
C THR A 115 7.45 13.81 -7.14
N SER A 116 6.39 13.63 -6.37
CA SER A 116 5.95 12.33 -5.91
C SER A 116 4.43 12.22 -5.99
N PHE A 117 3.97 10.99 -6.20
CA PHE A 117 2.56 10.67 -6.26
C PHE A 117 2.23 9.65 -5.18
N GLU A 118 1.10 9.82 -4.51
CA GLU A 118 0.53 8.84 -3.60
C GLU A 118 -0.93 8.56 -3.98
N GLY A 119 -1.30 7.30 -3.98
CA GLY A 119 -2.65 6.87 -4.29
C GLY A 119 -3.06 5.68 -3.46
N LEU A 120 -4.37 5.40 -3.44
CA LEU A 120 -4.95 4.28 -2.73
C LEU A 120 -5.83 3.47 -3.68
N ALA A 121 -5.55 2.18 -3.82
CA ALA A 121 -6.40 1.24 -4.52
C ALA A 121 -7.19 0.42 -3.51
N THR A 122 -8.47 0.21 -3.80
CA THR A 122 -9.38 -0.60 -2.98
C THR A 122 -10.08 -1.63 -3.86
N ILE A 123 -10.81 -2.55 -3.24
CA ILE A 123 -11.60 -3.55 -4.00
C ILE A 123 -12.62 -2.88 -4.94
N ASN A 124 -13.16 -1.72 -4.56
CA ASN A 124 -14.13 -0.99 -5.37
C ASN A 124 -13.48 -0.07 -6.41
N THR A 125 -12.23 0.31 -6.20
CA THR A 125 -11.44 1.15 -7.11
C THR A 125 -10.06 0.51 -7.26
N PRO A 126 -9.96 -0.65 -7.97
CA PRO A 126 -8.72 -1.42 -8.01
C PRO A 126 -7.70 -0.87 -9.01
N LYS A 127 -8.05 0.15 -9.75
CA LYS A 127 -7.17 0.79 -10.73
C LYS A 127 -7.35 2.30 -10.71
N PHE A 128 -6.28 3.02 -11.04
CA PHE A 128 -6.34 4.47 -11.17
C PHE A 128 -5.23 4.96 -12.09
N ASP A 129 -5.42 6.16 -12.63
CA ASP A 129 -4.43 6.83 -13.46
C ASP A 129 -3.55 7.73 -12.59
N ILE A 130 -2.24 7.66 -12.82
CA ILE A 130 -1.32 8.66 -12.26
C ILE A 130 -1.51 9.96 -13.06
N PRO A 131 -1.73 11.10 -12.40
CA PRO A 131 -1.91 12.36 -13.11
C PRO A 131 -0.72 12.72 -14.00
N GLN A 132 -0.99 13.39 -15.12
CA GLN A 132 0.08 13.94 -15.99
C GLN A 132 0.92 14.98 -15.29
N GLU A 133 0.28 15.81 -14.47
CA GLU A 133 0.95 16.79 -13.63
C GLU A 133 0.87 16.36 -12.17
N VAL A 134 2.03 16.11 -11.59
CA VAL A 134 2.16 15.73 -10.19
C VAL A 134 2.73 16.91 -9.43
N SER A 135 2.03 17.35 -8.38
CA SER A 135 2.49 18.47 -7.56
C SER A 135 3.61 18.05 -6.60
N ILE A 136 4.47 19.00 -6.33
CA ILE A 136 5.59 18.84 -5.39
C ILE A 136 5.06 18.79 -3.94
#